data_fab57a2f73bc9d29697cd48a7ebbeede
#
_entry.id   fab57a2f73bc9d29697cd48a7ebbeede
#
_cell.length_a   1.000
_cell.length_b   1.000
_cell.length_c   1.000
_cell.angle_alpha   90.00
_cell.angle_beta   90.00
_cell.angle_gamma   90.00
#
_symmetry.space_group_name_H-M   'P 1'
#
loop_
_entity.id
_entity.type
_entity.pdbx_description
1 polymer ?
#
loop_
_entity_poly.entity_id
_entity_poly.type
_entity_poly.pdbx_seq_one_letter_code
_entity_poly.pdbx_strand_id
1 'polypeptide(L)' 'MTSNKPFIPKYWIGKNKKRISCKEKIKILNSNIDELQEMISEIYDEAVLIGIDEKQLKDVLLEIIKNMKNNLKNV' A
#
# COMPACT_ATOMS: atom_id res chain seq x y z
N MET A 1 -15.74 0.83 14.84
CA MET A 1 -15.07 0.87 13.61
C MET A 1 -14.35 -0.44 13.30
N THR A 2 -14.49 -0.90 12.16
CA THR A 2 -13.83 -2.12 11.80
C THR A 2 -12.40 -1.86 11.45
N SER A 3 -11.59 -2.69 11.92
CA SER A 3 -10.23 -2.64 11.51
C SER A 3 -10.06 -3.56 10.34
N ASN A 4 -9.52 -3.06 9.29
CA ASN A 4 -9.12 -3.86 8.18
C ASN A 4 -7.78 -4.46 8.51
N LYS A 5 -7.68 -5.76 8.37
CA LYS A 5 -6.41 -6.40 8.56
C LYS A 5 -5.45 -5.91 7.49
N PRO A 6 -4.22 -5.55 7.86
CA PRO A 6 -3.24 -5.17 6.85
C PRO A 6 -3.01 -6.31 5.88
N PHE A 7 -2.88 -5.96 4.62
CA PHE A 7 -2.55 -6.95 3.61
C PHE A 7 -1.06 -6.96 3.38
N ILE A 8 -0.41 -8.05 3.72
CA ILE A 8 1.01 -8.25 3.48
C ILE A 8 1.13 -9.58 2.74
N PRO A 9 1.78 -9.62 1.60
CA PRO A 9 1.91 -10.88 0.88
C PRO A 9 2.76 -11.85 1.67
N LYS A 10 2.54 -13.13 1.43
CA LYS A 10 3.27 -14.17 2.10
C LYS A 10 4.77 -14.05 1.87
N TYR A 11 5.15 -13.64 0.68
CA TYR A 11 6.53 -13.35 0.34
C TYR A 11 6.56 -12.38 -0.83
N TRP A 12 7.68 -11.69 -0.97
CA TRP A 12 7.84 -10.71 -2.02
C TRP A 12 8.66 -11.31 -3.17
N ILE A 13 8.29 -10.92 -4.39
CA ILE A 13 8.95 -11.40 -5.60
C ILE A 13 9.81 -10.28 -6.16
N GLY A 14 11.05 -10.58 -6.48
CA GLY A 14 11.93 -9.62 -7.11
C GLY A 14 11.62 -9.45 -8.58
N LYS A 15 12.24 -8.46 -9.20
CA LYS A 15 12.02 -8.20 -10.61
C LYS A 15 12.52 -9.35 -11.48
N ASN A 16 13.37 -10.21 -10.96
CA ASN A 16 13.82 -11.40 -11.67
C ASN A 16 12.89 -12.60 -11.44
N LYS A 17 11.73 -12.35 -10.83
CA LYS A 17 10.71 -13.35 -10.57
C LYS A 17 11.09 -14.35 -9.48
N LYS A 18 12.17 -14.09 -8.77
CA LYS A 18 12.59 -14.95 -7.68
C LYS A 18 12.18 -14.32 -6.36
N ARG A 19 11.97 -15.18 -5.36
CA ARG A 19 11.59 -14.72 -4.03
C ARG A 19 12.71 -13.90 -3.42
N ILE A 20 12.34 -12.78 -2.83
CA ILE A 20 13.29 -11.94 -2.10
C ILE A 20 13.56 -12.61 -0.76
N SER A 21 14.85 -12.76 -0.41
CA SER A 21 15.22 -13.46 0.80
C SER A 21 15.86 -12.58 1.87
N CYS A 22 16.13 -11.32 1.58
CA CYS A 22 16.74 -10.42 2.56
C CYS A 22 15.72 -10.06 3.63
N LYS A 23 15.81 -10.70 4.79
CA LYS A 23 14.81 -10.58 5.83
C LYS A 23 14.69 -9.16 6.38
N GLU A 24 15.81 -8.47 6.54
CA GLU A 24 15.77 -7.13 7.11
C GLU A 24 15.10 -6.13 6.17
N LYS A 25 15.41 -6.22 4.89
CA LYS A 25 14.79 -5.32 3.92
C LYS A 25 13.31 -5.59 3.79
N ILE A 26 12.93 -6.87 3.84
CA ILE A 26 11.52 -7.24 3.79
C ILE A 26 10.80 -6.72 5.01
N LYS A 27 11.42 -6.81 6.17
CA LYS A 27 10.82 -6.33 7.41
C LYS A 27 10.53 -4.82 7.33
N ILE A 28 11.48 -4.06 6.79
CA ILE A 28 11.29 -2.63 6.63
C ILE A 28 10.16 -2.34 5.64
N LEU A 29 10.15 -3.04 4.52
CA LEU A 29 9.10 -2.85 3.53
C LEU A 29 7.73 -3.20 4.11
N ASN A 30 7.64 -4.32 4.79
CA ASN A 30 6.36 -4.73 5.39
C ASN A 30 5.87 -3.71 6.41
N SER A 31 6.79 -3.17 7.20
CA SER A 31 6.43 -2.15 8.18
C SER A 31 5.89 -0.90 7.49
N ASN A 32 6.51 -0.51 6.40
CA ASN A 32 6.05 0.66 5.64
C ASN A 32 4.69 0.41 5.01
N ILE A 33 4.47 -0.78 4.49
CA ILE A 33 3.17 -1.14 3.92
C ILE A 33 2.09 -1.12 4.99
N ASP A 34 2.43 -1.60 6.18
CA ASP A 34 1.50 -1.60 7.31
C ASP A 34 1.10 -0.16 7.66
N GLU A 35 2.09 0.73 7.74
CA GLU A 35 1.82 2.13 8.03
C GLU A 35 0.98 2.79 6.95
N LEU A 36 1.24 2.45 5.70
CA LEU A 36 0.46 2.98 4.60
C LEU A 36 -1.00 2.55 4.72
N GLN A 37 -1.23 1.29 5.04
CA GLN A 37 -2.60 0.80 5.17
C GLN A 37 -3.33 1.48 6.31
N GLU A 38 -2.62 1.76 7.39
CA GLU A 38 -3.19 2.48 8.50
C GLU A 38 -3.59 3.90 8.08
N MET A 39 -2.73 4.56 7.33
CA MET A 39 -3.03 5.90 6.84
C MET A 39 -4.22 5.88 5.90
N ILE A 40 -4.29 4.91 5.01
CA ILE A 40 -5.43 4.79 4.10
C ILE A 40 -6.71 4.54 4.88
N SER A 41 -6.63 3.74 5.93
CA SER A 41 -7.80 3.48 6.77
C SER A 41 -8.32 4.77 7.40
N GLU A 42 -7.42 5.63 7.86
CA GLU A 42 -7.80 6.91 8.44
C GLU A 42 -8.44 7.82 7.41
N ILE A 43 -7.88 7.83 6.20
CA ILE A 43 -8.46 8.61 5.11
C ILE A 43 -9.88 8.12 4.81
N TYR A 44 -10.06 6.82 4.82
CA TYR A 44 -11.37 6.22 4.60
C TYR A 44 -12.37 6.67 5.65
N ASP A 45 -11.98 6.59 6.91
CA ASP A 45 -12.87 6.99 8.00
C ASP A 45 -13.29 8.44 7.83
N GLU A 46 -12.34 9.30 7.53
CA GLU A 46 -12.62 10.72 7.37
C GLU A 46 -13.53 10.97 6.17
N ALA A 47 -13.25 10.28 5.06
CA ALA A 47 -14.04 10.45 3.86
C ALA A 47 -15.49 10.02 4.07
N VAL A 48 -15.68 8.91 4.77
CA VAL A 48 -17.03 8.43 5.07
C VAL A 48 -17.78 9.45 5.93
N LEU A 49 -17.08 10.00 6.92
CA LEU A 49 -17.71 10.98 7.82
C LEU A 49 -18.20 12.22 7.07
N ILE A 50 -17.48 12.67 6.06
CA ILE A 50 -17.89 13.85 5.31
C ILE A 50 -18.74 13.51 4.08
N GLY A 51 -19.06 12.24 3.88
CA GLY A 51 -20.00 11.84 2.84
C GLY A 51 -19.40 11.62 1.47
N ILE A 52 -18.12 11.34 1.39
CA ILE A 52 -17.48 11.07 0.10
C ILE A 52 -17.89 9.69 -0.42
N ASP A 53 -18.11 9.61 -1.71
CA ASP A 53 -18.41 8.34 -2.35
C ASP A 53 -17.18 7.41 -2.26
N GLU A 54 -17.39 6.22 -1.72
CA GLU A 54 -16.28 5.30 -1.48
C GLU A 54 -15.64 4.82 -2.78
N LYS A 55 -16.45 4.64 -3.81
CA LYS A 55 -15.90 4.21 -5.10
C LYS A 55 -14.98 5.28 -5.67
N GLN A 56 -15.38 6.54 -5.56
CA GLN A 56 -14.53 7.62 -6.02
C GLN A 56 -13.22 7.67 -5.25
N LEU A 57 -13.28 7.47 -3.94
CA LEU A 57 -12.07 7.46 -3.13
C LEU A 57 -11.13 6.35 -3.57
N LYS A 58 -11.67 5.16 -3.80
CA LYS A 58 -10.84 4.05 -4.28
C LYS A 58 -10.22 4.37 -5.64
N ASP A 59 -11.00 4.98 -6.53
CA ASP A 59 -10.49 5.34 -7.85
C ASP A 59 -9.33 6.33 -7.74
N VAL A 60 -9.46 7.30 -6.84
CA VAL A 60 -8.39 8.27 -6.62
C VAL A 60 -7.12 7.59 -6.12
N LEU A 61 -7.27 6.70 -5.14
CA LEU A 61 -6.12 5.98 -4.60
C LEU A 61 -5.45 5.12 -5.66
N LEU A 62 -6.26 4.44 -6.47
CA LEU A 62 -5.72 3.62 -7.55
C LEU A 62 -5.02 4.47 -8.58
N GLU A 63 -5.55 5.66 -8.88
CA GLU A 63 -4.93 6.54 -9.84
C GLU A 63 -3.57 7.03 -9.34
N ILE A 64 -3.47 7.31 -8.05
CA ILE A 64 -2.21 7.70 -7.46
C ILE A 64 -1.17 6.60 -7.66
N ILE A 65 -1.55 5.36 -7.35
CA ILE A 65 -0.64 4.24 -7.49
C ILE A 65 -0.28 4.01 -8.96
N LYS A 66 -1.26 4.12 -9.83
CA LYS A 66 -1.07 3.88 -11.26
C LYS A 66 -0.04 4.83 -11.85
N ASN A 67 0.05 6.05 -11.32
CA ASN A 67 0.96 7.05 -11.85
C ASN A 67 2.32 7.06 -11.18
N MET A 68 2.57 6.14 -10.27
CA MET A 68 3.88 6.04 -9.63
C MET A 68 4.92 5.59 -10.63
N LYS A 69 6.09 6.20 -10.55
CA LYS A 69 7.20 5.88 -11.44
C LYS A 69 8.45 5.60 -10.62
N ASN A 70 9.28 4.74 -11.15
CA ASN A 70 10.57 4.48 -10.55
C ASN A 70 11.48 5.68 -10.81
N ASN A 71 11.89 6.35 -9.74
CA ASN A 71 12.76 7.53 -9.85
C ASN A 71 14.23 7.19 -9.69
N LEU A 72 14.54 5.92 -9.45
CA LEU A 72 15.92 5.47 -9.29
C LEU A 72 16.44 5.00 -10.63
N LYS A 73 17.62 5.49 -11.01
CA LYS A 73 18.23 5.09 -12.27
C LYS A 73 18.85 3.71 -12.14
N ASN A 74 18.76 2.94 -13.20
CA ASN A 74 19.43 1.63 -13.31
C ASN A 74 18.96 0.63 -12.26
N VAL A 75 17.70 0.72 -11.86
CA VAL A 75 17.12 -0.22 -10.89
C VAL A 75 15.95 -0.96 -11.47
#